data_06cfa270bd08c92ff23850bdacd4f9b1
#
_entry.id   06cfa270bd08c92ff23850bdacd4f9b1
#
_cell.length_a   1.000
_cell.length_b   1.000
_cell.length_c   1.000
_cell.angle_alpha   90.00
_cell.angle_beta   90.00
_cell.angle_gamma   90.00
#
_symmetry.space_group_name_H-M   'P 1'
#
loop_
_entity.id
_entity.type
_entity.pdbx_description
1 polymer ?
#
loop_
_entity_poly.entity_id
_entity_poly.type
_entity_poly.pdbx_seq_one_letter_code
_entity_poly.pdbx_strand_id
1 'polypeptide(L)'
;MPTTSHNPIPDPRSPIPNPSTVVWIHGDSLSITDPALEEHPDAPALFVFDRPFLERVQVAFPRLAFMYGGVRDLAASRGALTEIRVGDALEEMRTFARQHGAKRVASTQTVSRRFDEVLDALEGEFEIVVYAQEKLTSYDKRVRKFFGFWKDVEAEVTQGETLFSKGR
;
A
#
# COMPACT_ATOMS: atom_id res chain seq x y z
N MET A 1 -42.16 -8.04 38.74
CA MET A 1 -40.70 -8.27 38.85
C MET A 1 -40.03 -7.67 37.62
N PRO A 2 -39.37 -6.50 37.70
CA PRO A 2 -38.66 -5.94 36.54
C PRO A 2 -37.31 -6.62 36.38
N THR A 3 -37.07 -7.19 35.22
CA THR A 3 -35.78 -7.77 34.79
C THR A 3 -34.82 -6.63 34.53
N THR A 4 -33.81 -6.52 35.39
CA THR A 4 -32.69 -5.57 35.20
C THR A 4 -31.81 -6.06 34.05
N SER A 5 -31.91 -5.39 32.92
CA SER A 5 -31.00 -5.58 31.79
C SER A 5 -29.59 -5.13 32.20
N HIS A 6 -28.71 -6.11 32.44
CA HIS A 6 -27.29 -5.83 32.69
C HIS A 6 -26.64 -5.55 31.34
N ASN A 7 -26.38 -4.29 31.06
CA ASN A 7 -25.55 -3.89 29.93
C ASN A 7 -24.09 -4.19 30.31
N PRO A 8 -23.37 -5.07 29.61
CA PRO A 8 -22.00 -5.40 29.97
C PRO A 8 -21.13 -4.15 29.86
N ILE A 9 -20.37 -3.86 30.92
CA ILE A 9 -19.33 -2.82 30.93
C ILE A 9 -18.33 -3.17 29.85
N PRO A 10 -17.99 -2.27 28.91
CA PRO A 10 -16.98 -2.55 27.87
C PRO A 10 -15.64 -2.88 28.52
N ASP A 11 -15.01 -3.96 28.08
CA ASP A 11 -13.66 -4.34 28.49
C ASP A 11 -12.69 -3.19 28.15
N PRO A 12 -11.96 -2.59 29.14
CA PRO A 12 -11.00 -1.53 28.88
C PRO A 12 -9.80 -1.96 28.00
N ARG A 13 -9.72 -3.23 27.64
CA ARG A 13 -8.75 -3.79 26.69
C ARG A 13 -9.31 -4.00 25.29
N SER A 14 -10.60 -3.72 25.07
CA SER A 14 -11.12 -3.69 23.70
C SER A 14 -10.33 -2.65 22.92
N PRO A 15 -9.71 -2.98 21.78
CA PRO A 15 -9.03 -2.00 20.97
C PRO A 15 -10.05 -0.90 20.64
N ILE A 16 -9.68 0.35 20.93
CA ILE A 16 -10.46 1.52 20.50
C ILE A 16 -10.70 1.31 19.00
N PRO A 17 -11.94 1.32 18.50
CA PRO A 17 -12.19 1.13 17.09
C PRO A 17 -11.32 2.13 16.34
N ASN A 18 -10.30 1.65 15.66
CA ASN A 18 -9.43 2.48 14.85
C ASN A 18 -10.35 3.23 13.88
N PRO A 19 -10.26 4.56 13.75
CA PRO A 19 -11.12 5.27 12.82
C PRO A 19 -11.06 4.54 11.51
N SER A 20 -12.23 4.19 10.93
CA SER A 20 -12.31 3.32 9.77
C SER A 20 -11.28 3.75 8.71
N THR A 21 -10.33 2.88 8.48
CA THR A 21 -9.20 3.12 7.59
C THR A 21 -9.43 2.35 6.30
N VAL A 22 -9.11 2.94 5.18
CA VAL A 22 -8.96 2.24 3.90
C VAL A 22 -7.51 2.33 3.45
N VAL A 23 -7.05 1.33 2.70
CA VAL A 23 -5.67 1.29 2.18
C VAL A 23 -5.68 1.55 0.67
N TRP A 24 -4.87 2.51 0.23
CA TRP A 24 -4.60 2.71 -1.19
C TRP A 24 -3.36 1.93 -1.60
N ILE A 25 -3.55 0.95 -2.49
CA ILE A 25 -2.49 0.13 -3.08
C ILE A 25 -2.09 0.73 -4.43
N HIS A 26 -0.81 0.82 -4.70
CA HIS A 26 -0.27 1.33 -5.97
C HIS A 26 0.75 0.36 -6.60
N GLY A 27 1.21 0.67 -7.82
CA GLY A 27 2.02 -0.26 -8.63
C GLY A 27 3.39 -0.66 -8.04
N ASP A 28 3.89 0.08 -7.04
CA ASP A 28 5.14 -0.23 -6.35
C ASP A 28 4.91 -0.97 -5.01
N SER A 29 3.65 -1.33 -4.70
CA SER A 29 3.20 -1.85 -3.41
C SER A 29 2.20 -3.00 -3.64
N LEU A 30 2.65 -4.09 -4.28
CA LEU A 30 1.82 -5.22 -4.67
C LEU A 30 2.11 -6.49 -3.85
N SER A 31 2.63 -6.34 -2.64
CA SER A 31 2.93 -7.44 -1.73
C SER A 31 1.90 -7.56 -0.61
N ILE A 32 1.65 -8.78 -0.14
CA ILE A 32 0.90 -9.01 1.10
C ILE A 32 1.64 -8.47 2.33
N THR A 33 2.98 -8.33 2.23
CA THR A 33 3.86 -7.75 3.24
C THR A 33 4.09 -6.24 3.03
N ASP A 34 3.18 -5.59 2.30
CA ASP A 34 3.20 -4.13 2.19
C ASP A 34 2.97 -3.50 3.56
N PRO A 35 3.78 -2.51 4.00
CA PRO A 35 3.69 -1.92 5.33
C PRO A 35 2.32 -1.38 5.70
N ALA A 36 1.60 -0.75 4.75
CA ALA A 36 0.25 -0.26 5.02
C ALA A 36 -0.76 -1.41 5.18
N LEU A 37 -0.58 -2.51 4.46
CA LEU A 37 -1.43 -3.70 4.58
C LEU A 37 -1.11 -4.52 5.83
N GLU A 38 0.15 -4.59 6.26
CA GLU A 38 0.54 -5.25 7.50
C GLU A 38 0.00 -4.53 8.73
N GLU A 39 0.03 -3.20 8.74
CA GLU A 39 -0.52 -2.40 9.84
C GLU A 39 -2.07 -2.40 9.85
N HIS A 40 -2.69 -2.61 8.68
CA HIS A 40 -4.14 -2.62 8.51
C HIS A 40 -4.63 -3.89 7.81
N PRO A 41 -4.42 -5.10 8.37
CA PRO A 41 -4.70 -6.37 7.70
C PRO A 41 -6.18 -6.55 7.32
N ASP A 42 -7.09 -6.01 8.13
CA ASP A 42 -8.53 -6.14 7.95
C ASP A 42 -9.17 -4.92 7.26
N ALA A 43 -8.38 -3.91 6.89
CA ALA A 43 -8.91 -2.73 6.22
C ALA A 43 -9.28 -3.02 4.77
N PRO A 44 -10.39 -2.48 4.27
CA PRO A 44 -10.67 -2.47 2.84
C PRO A 44 -9.54 -1.78 2.08
N ALA A 45 -9.13 -2.35 0.95
CA ALA A 45 -8.04 -1.84 0.14
C ALA A 45 -8.47 -1.67 -1.31
N LEU A 46 -7.97 -0.62 -1.95
CA LEU A 46 -8.26 -0.30 -3.34
C LEU A 46 -6.98 -0.15 -4.15
N PHE A 47 -6.93 -0.84 -5.28
CA PHE A 47 -5.98 -0.57 -6.34
C PHE A 47 -6.70 0.08 -7.52
N VAL A 48 -6.11 1.16 -8.06
CA VAL A 48 -6.68 1.86 -9.22
C VAL A 48 -5.70 1.86 -10.38
N PHE A 49 -6.14 1.32 -11.53
CA PHE A 49 -5.49 1.63 -12.80
C PHE A 49 -5.86 3.06 -13.19
N ASP A 50 -5.00 4.01 -12.86
CA ASP A 50 -5.21 5.45 -13.05
C ASP A 50 -5.21 5.81 -14.54
N ARG A 51 -6.39 5.85 -15.14
CA ARG A 51 -6.56 6.08 -16.59
C ARG A 51 -5.90 7.38 -17.05
N PRO A 52 -6.11 8.55 -16.43
CA PRO A 52 -5.46 9.78 -16.84
C PRO A 52 -3.93 9.70 -16.82
N PHE A 53 -3.38 9.01 -15.83
CA PHE A 53 -1.94 8.78 -15.75
C PHE A 53 -1.45 7.86 -16.87
N LEU A 54 -2.12 6.73 -17.09
CA LEU A 54 -1.74 5.72 -18.09
C LEU A 54 -1.81 6.30 -19.53
N GLU A 55 -2.81 7.13 -19.83
CA GLU A 55 -2.94 7.81 -21.12
C GLU A 55 -1.80 8.82 -21.36
N ARG A 56 -1.35 9.51 -20.29
CA ARG A 56 -0.28 10.50 -20.37
C ARG A 56 1.11 9.87 -20.48
N VAL A 57 1.36 8.78 -19.77
CA VAL A 57 2.73 8.22 -19.58
C VAL A 57 3.06 7.08 -20.54
N GLN A 58 2.09 6.57 -21.30
CA GLN A 58 2.29 5.45 -22.24
C GLN A 58 3.01 4.25 -21.60
N VAL A 59 2.46 3.72 -20.52
CA VAL A 59 3.01 2.55 -19.83
C VAL A 59 2.99 1.33 -20.76
N ALA A 60 4.14 0.65 -20.90
CA ALA A 60 4.26 -0.53 -21.75
C ALA A 60 3.36 -1.67 -21.27
N PHE A 61 2.74 -2.40 -22.21
CA PHE A 61 1.82 -3.50 -21.92
C PHE A 61 2.40 -4.57 -20.96
N PRO A 62 3.68 -5.02 -21.08
CA PRO A 62 4.23 -5.98 -20.11
C PRO A 62 4.21 -5.49 -18.67
N ARG A 63 4.43 -4.17 -18.46
CA ARG A 63 4.33 -3.59 -17.10
C ARG A 63 2.90 -3.58 -16.59
N LEU A 64 1.94 -3.25 -17.42
CA LEU A 64 0.50 -3.32 -17.05
C LEU A 64 0.08 -4.75 -16.72
N ALA A 65 0.51 -5.73 -17.54
CA ALA A 65 0.23 -7.14 -17.30
C ALA A 65 0.86 -7.64 -15.99
N PHE A 66 2.08 -7.23 -15.68
CA PHE A 66 2.75 -7.53 -14.42
C PHE A 66 1.99 -6.92 -13.22
N MET A 67 1.62 -5.65 -13.30
CA MET A 67 0.85 -4.99 -12.24
C MET A 67 -0.51 -5.65 -12.04
N TYR A 68 -1.21 -5.99 -13.12
CA TYR A 68 -2.48 -6.71 -13.05
C TYR A 68 -2.33 -8.09 -12.40
N GLY A 69 -1.30 -8.85 -12.78
CA GLY A 69 -0.99 -10.14 -12.16
C GLY A 69 -0.77 -10.00 -10.65
N GLY A 70 0.11 -9.08 -10.25
CA GLY A 70 0.42 -8.83 -8.83
C GLY A 70 -0.79 -8.41 -8.01
N VAL A 71 -1.56 -7.43 -8.49
CA VAL A 71 -2.74 -6.98 -7.74
C VAL A 71 -3.86 -8.03 -7.70
N ARG A 72 -4.02 -8.82 -8.77
CA ARG A 72 -4.97 -9.94 -8.78
C ARG A 72 -4.61 -11.01 -7.74
N ASP A 73 -3.33 -11.36 -7.65
CA ASP A 73 -2.86 -12.35 -6.69
C ASP A 73 -2.97 -11.83 -5.25
N LEU A 74 -2.70 -10.55 -5.03
CA LEU A 74 -2.94 -9.87 -3.76
C LEU A 74 -4.44 -9.86 -3.40
N ALA A 75 -5.32 -9.50 -4.34
CA ALA A 75 -6.76 -9.53 -4.14
C ALA A 75 -7.27 -10.96 -3.84
N ALA A 76 -6.73 -11.98 -4.50
CA ALA A 76 -7.06 -13.37 -4.23
C ALA A 76 -6.69 -13.80 -2.80
N SER A 77 -5.56 -13.33 -2.28
CA SER A 77 -5.12 -13.62 -0.91
C SER A 77 -5.92 -12.89 0.17
N ARG A 78 -6.46 -11.70 -0.13
CA ARG A 78 -7.24 -10.86 0.80
C ARG A 78 -8.75 -10.99 0.63
N GLY A 79 -9.20 -11.66 -0.42
CA GLY A 79 -10.63 -11.86 -0.72
C GLY A 79 -11.37 -10.55 -0.97
N ALA A 80 -12.57 -10.42 -0.39
CA ALA A 80 -13.44 -9.25 -0.56
C ALA A 80 -12.88 -7.95 0.02
N LEU A 81 -11.76 -7.99 0.74
CA LEU A 81 -11.12 -6.80 1.31
C LEU A 81 -10.33 -5.98 0.27
N THR A 82 -10.12 -6.49 -0.93
CA THR A 82 -9.33 -5.78 -1.95
C THR A 82 -10.13 -5.64 -3.24
N GLU A 83 -10.35 -4.40 -3.65
CA GLU A 83 -10.99 -4.04 -4.92
C GLU A 83 -9.95 -3.55 -5.94
N ILE A 84 -10.24 -3.82 -7.20
CA ILE A 84 -9.45 -3.34 -8.35
C ILE A 84 -10.38 -2.51 -9.23
N ARG A 85 -10.02 -1.25 -9.47
CA ARG A 85 -10.81 -0.33 -10.30
C ARG A 85 -9.98 0.26 -11.44
N VAL A 86 -10.67 0.82 -12.42
CA VAL A 86 -10.07 1.59 -13.53
C VAL A 86 -10.77 2.94 -13.57
N GLY A 87 -10.02 4.04 -13.39
CA GLY A 87 -10.59 5.38 -13.36
C GLY A 87 -9.55 6.43 -13.03
N ASP A 88 -9.98 7.60 -12.59
CA ASP A 88 -9.10 8.60 -11.98
C ASP A 88 -8.81 8.17 -10.53
N ALA A 89 -7.53 8.05 -10.18
CA ALA A 89 -7.13 7.52 -8.88
C ALA A 89 -7.68 8.36 -7.71
N LEU A 90 -7.72 9.68 -7.86
CA LEU A 90 -8.24 10.58 -6.82
C LEU A 90 -9.75 10.34 -6.60
N GLU A 91 -10.53 10.32 -7.68
CA GLU A 91 -11.99 10.17 -7.60
C GLU A 91 -12.40 8.76 -7.11
N GLU A 92 -11.68 7.73 -7.57
CA GLU A 92 -11.94 6.36 -7.14
C GLU A 92 -11.59 6.16 -5.66
N MET A 93 -10.46 6.71 -5.18
CA MET A 93 -10.10 6.65 -3.77
C MET A 93 -11.06 7.44 -2.88
N ARG A 94 -11.45 8.64 -3.32
CA ARG A 94 -12.43 9.46 -2.61
C ARG A 94 -13.76 8.74 -2.46
N THR A 95 -14.25 8.17 -3.56
CA THR A 95 -15.50 7.40 -3.59
C THR A 95 -15.41 6.17 -2.70
N PHE A 96 -14.32 5.42 -2.80
CA PHE A 96 -14.08 4.21 -2.00
C PHE A 96 -14.01 4.52 -0.51
N ALA A 97 -13.25 5.54 -0.12
CA ALA A 97 -13.16 5.94 1.28
C ALA A 97 -14.52 6.35 1.85
N ARG A 98 -15.32 7.10 1.09
CA ARG A 98 -16.69 7.49 1.49
C ARG A 98 -17.63 6.29 1.58
N GLN A 99 -17.56 5.34 0.65
CA GLN A 99 -18.37 4.10 0.66
C GLN A 99 -18.12 3.26 1.91
N HIS A 100 -16.89 3.24 2.40
CA HIS A 100 -16.52 2.53 3.63
C HIS A 100 -16.64 3.40 4.90
N GLY A 101 -17.12 4.63 4.78
CA GLY A 101 -17.22 5.57 5.91
C GLY A 101 -15.86 5.85 6.55
N ALA A 102 -14.77 5.75 5.76
CA ALA A 102 -13.42 5.92 6.24
C ALA A 102 -13.15 7.37 6.64
N LYS A 103 -12.37 7.54 7.68
CA LYS A 103 -11.81 8.83 8.11
C LYS A 103 -10.32 8.94 7.77
N ARG A 104 -9.70 7.81 7.45
CA ARG A 104 -8.26 7.70 7.18
C ARG A 104 -8.01 6.95 5.87
N VAL A 105 -7.06 7.45 5.10
CA VAL A 105 -6.47 6.76 3.95
C VAL A 105 -5.03 6.44 4.29
N ALA A 106 -4.70 5.16 4.31
CA ALA A 106 -3.34 4.66 4.53
C ALA A 106 -2.73 4.23 3.19
N SER A 107 -1.45 4.43 3.00
CA SER A 107 -0.71 3.93 1.84
C SER A 107 0.76 3.75 2.17
N THR A 108 1.50 3.05 1.33
CA THR A 108 2.95 2.89 1.45
C THR A 108 3.65 3.91 0.56
N GLN A 109 4.75 4.48 1.03
CA GLN A 109 5.49 5.51 0.32
C GLN A 109 6.03 5.01 -1.03
N THR A 110 5.94 5.86 -2.05
CA THR A 110 6.59 5.66 -3.36
C THR A 110 7.24 6.96 -3.82
N VAL A 111 8.07 6.87 -4.86
CA VAL A 111 8.73 8.03 -5.50
C VAL A 111 7.88 8.67 -6.61
N SER A 112 6.65 8.24 -6.76
CA SER A 112 5.75 8.71 -7.82
C SER A 112 5.17 10.08 -7.49
N ARG A 113 5.43 11.08 -8.33
CA ARG A 113 4.80 12.39 -8.20
C ARG A 113 3.27 12.33 -8.23
N ARG A 114 2.69 11.42 -9.03
CA ARG A 114 1.23 11.23 -9.08
C ARG A 114 0.67 10.75 -7.76
N PHE A 115 1.45 9.99 -7.00
CA PHE A 115 1.08 9.55 -5.66
C PHE A 115 0.93 10.77 -4.72
N ASP A 116 1.92 11.64 -4.70
CA ASP A 116 1.88 12.85 -3.88
C ASP A 116 0.69 13.73 -4.26
N GLU A 117 0.46 13.98 -5.57
CA GLU A 117 -0.67 14.77 -6.08
C GLU A 117 -2.04 14.23 -5.59
N VAL A 118 -2.21 12.91 -5.54
CA VAL A 118 -3.46 12.29 -5.08
C VAL A 118 -3.62 12.40 -3.57
N LEU A 119 -2.56 12.15 -2.80
CA LEU A 119 -2.62 12.25 -1.34
C LEU A 119 -2.86 13.69 -0.88
N ASP A 120 -2.14 14.67 -1.45
CA ASP A 120 -2.32 16.08 -1.16
C ASP A 120 -3.78 16.53 -1.40
N ALA A 121 -4.40 16.02 -2.47
CA ALA A 121 -5.80 16.34 -2.78
C ALA A 121 -6.82 15.62 -1.86
N LEU A 122 -6.44 14.54 -1.20
CA LEU A 122 -7.28 13.82 -0.24
C LEU A 122 -7.14 14.35 1.19
N GLU A 123 -6.02 15.00 1.54
CA GLU A 123 -5.69 15.46 2.89
C GLU A 123 -6.71 16.45 3.47
N GLY A 124 -7.42 17.19 2.60
CA GLY A 124 -8.51 18.07 3.05
C GLY A 124 -9.79 17.35 3.52
N GLU A 125 -9.94 16.07 3.22
CA GLU A 125 -11.14 15.28 3.49
C GLU A 125 -10.87 14.11 4.45
N PHE A 126 -9.65 13.56 4.43
CA PHE A 126 -9.25 12.37 5.18
C PHE A 126 -7.93 12.60 5.92
N GLU A 127 -7.73 11.91 7.01
CA GLU A 127 -6.42 11.76 7.63
C GLU A 127 -5.55 10.88 6.74
N ILE A 128 -4.39 11.38 6.30
CA ILE A 128 -3.46 10.64 5.44
C ILE A 128 -2.35 10.04 6.30
N VAL A 129 -2.12 8.73 6.14
CA VAL A 129 -1.03 8.00 6.81
C VAL A 129 -0.18 7.29 5.77
N VAL A 130 1.09 7.66 5.69
CA VAL A 130 2.04 7.07 4.74
C VAL A 130 3.09 6.26 5.49
N TYR A 131 3.15 4.97 5.18
CA TYR A 131 4.11 4.04 5.75
C TYR A 131 5.39 4.01 4.91
N ALA A 132 6.55 4.08 5.55
CA ALA A 132 7.82 3.97 4.85
C ALA A 132 8.06 2.54 4.37
N GLN A 133 8.57 2.39 3.16
CA GLN A 133 9.11 1.10 2.71
C GLN A 133 10.40 0.78 3.45
N GLU A 134 10.57 -0.51 3.79
CA GLU A 134 11.86 -0.97 4.28
C GLU A 134 12.93 -0.80 3.20
N LYS A 135 14.02 -0.14 3.56
CA LYS A 135 15.12 0.06 2.64
C LYS A 135 15.97 -1.20 2.57
N LEU A 136 16.24 -1.69 1.38
CA LEU A 136 17.14 -2.83 1.15
C LEU A 136 18.60 -2.53 1.54
N THR A 137 18.97 -1.25 1.65
CA THR A 137 20.32 -0.82 1.98
C THR A 137 20.30 0.47 2.78
N SER A 138 21.36 0.72 3.56
CA SER A 138 21.60 1.98 4.25
C SER A 138 22.13 3.09 3.32
N TYR A 139 22.26 2.83 2.02
CA TYR A 139 22.83 3.75 1.05
C TYR A 139 21.98 5.02 0.87
N ASP A 140 22.54 6.16 1.19
CA ASP A 140 21.89 7.48 1.18
C ASP A 140 22.42 8.44 0.09
N LYS A 141 23.47 8.02 -0.65
CA LYS A 141 24.12 8.87 -1.66
C LYS A 141 23.36 8.83 -2.98
N ARG A 142 23.51 9.89 -3.78
CA ARG A 142 22.95 9.93 -5.14
C ARG A 142 23.61 8.87 -6.04
N VAL A 143 22.82 7.91 -6.52
CA VAL A 143 23.26 6.92 -7.49
C VAL A 143 23.56 7.60 -8.84
N ARG A 144 24.83 7.57 -9.28
CA ARG A 144 25.27 8.10 -10.57
C ARG A 144 25.46 7.01 -11.62
N LYS A 145 26.00 5.85 -11.21
CA LYS A 145 26.24 4.68 -12.05
C LYS A 145 25.94 3.43 -11.25
N PHE A 146 25.30 2.44 -11.89
CA PHE A 146 24.91 1.18 -11.24
C PHE A 146 26.08 0.46 -10.60
N PHE A 147 27.18 0.24 -11.31
CA PHE A 147 28.33 -0.52 -10.79
C PHE A 147 29.04 0.17 -9.62
N GLY A 148 29.03 1.51 -9.57
CA GLY A 148 29.53 2.25 -8.41
C GLY A 148 28.65 2.04 -7.18
N PHE A 149 27.35 2.17 -7.36
CA PHE A 149 26.36 1.87 -6.34
C PHE A 149 26.44 0.42 -5.87
N TRP A 150 26.46 -0.55 -6.80
CA TRP A 150 26.49 -1.96 -6.46
C TRP A 150 27.69 -2.35 -5.60
N LYS A 151 28.89 -1.85 -5.90
CA LYS A 151 30.10 -2.08 -5.08
C LYS A 151 29.94 -1.60 -3.64
N ASP A 152 29.19 -0.52 -3.44
CA ASP A 152 29.00 0.04 -2.09
C ASP A 152 27.96 -0.74 -1.28
N VAL A 153 27.01 -1.41 -1.94
CA VAL A 153 25.86 -2.07 -1.25
C VAL A 153 25.85 -3.60 -1.38
N GLU A 154 26.69 -4.20 -2.24
CA GLU A 154 26.70 -5.64 -2.52
C GLU A 154 26.81 -6.47 -1.24
N ALA A 155 27.71 -6.09 -0.35
CA ALA A 155 27.92 -6.81 0.92
C ALA A 155 26.69 -6.73 1.85
N GLU A 156 26.00 -5.59 1.87
CA GLU A 156 24.79 -5.36 2.69
C GLU A 156 23.61 -6.16 2.12
N VAL A 157 23.40 -6.10 0.80
CA VAL A 157 22.27 -6.77 0.14
C VAL A 157 22.45 -8.29 0.11
N THR A 158 23.71 -8.79 0.01
CA THR A 158 23.97 -10.23 -0.11
C THR A 158 24.23 -10.94 1.22
N GLN A 159 24.32 -10.23 2.33
CA GLN A 159 24.51 -10.84 3.66
C GLN A 159 23.34 -11.72 4.13
N GLY A 160 22.19 -11.68 3.46
CA GLY A 160 21.02 -12.48 3.82
C GLY A 160 21.03 -13.91 3.25
N GLU A 161 21.36 -14.08 1.98
CA GLU A 161 21.52 -15.41 1.32
C GLU A 161 22.28 -15.18 0.00
N THR A 162 23.38 -15.84 -0.19
CA THR A 162 24.01 -15.89 -1.50
C THR A 162 23.10 -16.70 -2.42
N LEU A 163 22.40 -16.04 -3.34
CA LEU A 163 21.69 -16.66 -4.47
C LEU A 163 22.62 -17.57 -5.32
N PHE A 164 23.91 -17.64 -4.96
CA PHE A 164 24.97 -18.39 -5.60
C PHE A 164 25.75 -19.26 -4.62
N SER A 165 25.25 -19.62 -3.45
CA SER A 165 25.85 -20.69 -2.67
C SER A 165 25.62 -22.00 -3.43
N LYS A 166 26.48 -22.22 -4.41
CA LYS A 166 26.62 -23.50 -5.09
C LYS A 166 26.92 -24.55 -4.04
N GLY A 167 25.97 -25.49 -3.92
CA GLY A 167 26.33 -26.82 -3.40
C GLY A 167 27.53 -27.35 -4.19
N ARG A 168 28.59 -27.66 -3.48
CA ARG A 168 29.58 -28.64 -3.91
C ARG A 168 29.06 -30.02 -3.50
#